data_425feaf42984230d49b67a284d4e1024
#
_entry.id   425feaf42984230d49b67a284d4e1024
#
_cell.length_a   1.000
_cell.length_b   1.000
_cell.length_c   1.000
_cell.angle_alpha   90.00
_cell.angle_beta   90.00
_cell.angle_gamma   90.00
#
_symmetry.space_group_name_H-M   'P 1'
#
loop_
_entity.id
_entity.type
_entity.pdbx_description
1 polymer ?
#
loop_
_entity_poly.entity_id
_entity_poly.type
_entity_poly.pdbx_seq_one_letter_code
_entity_poly.pdbx_strand_id
1 'polypeptide(L)'
;QRVLDDRYSQWSGMRNFADPLPKITYGAPGNYQIFYLDELVYFGTTNSNKEGKTSYGLYDRLRKKQTILVSHHNDPDKIRSLKEACIRKALDMGFDMHHSNWSYKFWKLPQDLPLVTEARVIRQLKEIGLCVLNSDRCVSR
;
A
#
# COMPACT_ATOMS: atom_id res chain seq x y z
N GLN A 1 8.91 17.22 -3.27
CA GLN A 1 9.00 15.79 -2.95
C GLN A 1 10.38 15.22 -3.20
N ARG A 2 11.37 15.86 -2.60
CA ARG A 2 12.75 15.39 -2.80
C ARG A 2 12.93 13.93 -2.38
N VAL A 3 12.23 13.52 -1.34
CA VAL A 3 12.33 12.15 -0.85
C VAL A 3 11.87 11.13 -1.89
N LEU A 4 11.11 11.55 -2.88
CA LEU A 4 10.60 10.66 -3.92
C LEU A 4 11.38 10.75 -5.23
N ASP A 5 12.40 11.60 -5.34
CA ASP A 5 12.98 11.96 -6.62
C ASP A 5 13.44 10.77 -7.48
N ASP A 6 14.68 10.41 -7.41
CA ASP A 6 15.24 9.49 -8.40
C ASP A 6 14.64 8.10 -8.37
N ARG A 7 14.17 7.67 -7.20
CA ARG A 7 13.64 6.32 -7.05
C ARG A 7 12.26 6.16 -7.64
N TYR A 8 11.47 7.22 -7.63
CA TYR A 8 10.04 7.11 -7.91
C TYR A 8 9.68 7.30 -9.37
N SER A 9 10.67 7.52 -10.22
CA SER A 9 10.46 7.42 -11.66
C SER A 9 10.16 5.99 -12.09
N GLN A 10 10.45 5.01 -11.22
CA GLN A 10 10.19 3.60 -11.49
C GLN A 10 8.80 3.15 -11.06
N TRP A 11 8.02 4.02 -10.45
CA TRP A 11 6.68 3.67 -10.00
C TRP A 11 5.76 3.37 -11.17
N SER A 12 4.88 2.40 -10.96
CA SER A 12 3.81 2.11 -11.90
C SER A 12 2.87 3.31 -12.03
N GLY A 13 2.02 3.30 -13.04
CA GLY A 13 0.93 4.25 -13.10
C GLY A 13 -0.09 3.98 -11.97
N MET A 14 -0.93 4.97 -11.72
CA MET A 14 -2.01 4.83 -10.74
C MET A 14 -3.01 3.79 -11.22
N ARG A 15 -3.40 2.86 -10.34
CA ARG A 15 -4.35 1.80 -10.65
C ARG A 15 -5.46 1.76 -9.60
N ASN A 16 -6.68 1.50 -10.03
CA ASN A 16 -7.81 1.37 -9.12
C ASN A 16 -7.87 -0.05 -8.57
N PHE A 17 -8.28 -0.19 -7.31
CA PHE A 17 -8.41 -1.52 -6.69
C PHE A 17 -9.55 -2.36 -7.28
N ALA A 18 -10.43 -1.77 -8.07
CA ALA A 18 -11.47 -2.54 -8.76
C ALA A 18 -10.90 -3.41 -9.87
N ASP A 19 -9.72 -3.07 -10.39
CA ASP A 19 -9.10 -3.79 -11.50
C ASP A 19 -8.22 -4.94 -10.98
N PRO A 20 -8.04 -6.00 -11.79
CA PRO A 20 -7.16 -7.10 -11.38
C PRO A 20 -5.72 -6.61 -11.15
N LEU A 21 -5.06 -7.19 -10.15
CA LEU A 21 -3.67 -6.85 -9.86
C LEU A 21 -2.75 -7.43 -10.93
N PRO A 22 -1.72 -6.68 -11.36
CA PRO A 22 -0.82 -7.15 -12.43
C PRO A 22 -0.01 -8.37 -12.03
N LYS A 23 0.24 -9.26 -12.98
CA LYS A 23 1.03 -10.47 -12.72
C LYS A 23 2.46 -10.16 -12.31
N ILE A 24 2.99 -9.01 -12.71
CA ILE A 24 4.36 -8.62 -12.34
C ILE A 24 4.52 -8.47 -10.83
N THR A 25 3.42 -8.29 -10.09
CA THR A 25 3.46 -8.18 -8.63
C THR A 25 3.52 -9.53 -7.92
N TYR A 26 3.31 -10.63 -8.62
CA TYR A 26 3.26 -11.96 -8.02
C TYR A 26 4.60 -12.31 -7.38
N GLY A 27 4.61 -12.43 -6.05
CA GLY A 27 5.79 -12.80 -5.30
C GLY A 27 6.95 -11.81 -5.38
N ALA A 28 6.69 -10.59 -5.83
CA ALA A 28 7.75 -9.62 -6.08
C ALA A 28 8.03 -8.76 -4.86
N PRO A 29 9.32 -8.53 -4.54
CA PRO A 29 9.66 -7.55 -3.51
C PRO A 29 9.50 -6.14 -4.05
N GLY A 30 9.26 -5.19 -3.17
CA GLY A 30 9.17 -3.80 -3.61
C GLY A 30 8.44 -2.91 -2.64
N ASN A 31 8.12 -1.73 -3.15
CA ASN A 31 7.39 -0.71 -2.40
C ASN A 31 6.04 -0.51 -3.05
N TYR A 32 5.06 -0.08 -2.25
CA TYR A 32 3.75 0.26 -2.78
C TYR A 32 3.18 1.46 -2.04
N GLN A 33 2.32 2.18 -2.72
CA GLN A 33 1.64 3.35 -2.19
C GLN A 33 0.15 3.17 -2.37
N ILE A 34 -0.62 3.55 -1.35
CA ILE A 34 -2.08 3.49 -1.41
C ILE A 34 -2.62 4.91 -1.34
N PHE A 35 -3.57 5.20 -2.20
CA PHE A 35 -4.15 6.53 -2.33
C PHE A 35 -5.66 6.47 -2.04
N TYR A 36 -6.14 7.47 -1.34
CA TYR A 36 -7.57 7.67 -1.09
C TYR A 36 -7.93 9.04 -1.62
N LEU A 37 -8.88 9.08 -2.56
CA LEU A 37 -9.25 10.32 -3.24
C LEU A 37 -8.01 11.02 -3.80
N ASP A 38 -7.14 10.22 -4.41
CA ASP A 38 -5.90 10.67 -5.08
C ASP A 38 -4.84 11.25 -4.13
N GLU A 39 -5.02 11.10 -2.83
CA GLU A 39 -4.02 11.55 -1.85
C GLU A 39 -3.32 10.32 -1.24
N LEU A 40 -2.00 10.40 -1.13
CA LEU A 40 -1.20 9.30 -0.58
C LEU A 40 -1.49 9.13 0.91
N VAL A 41 -2.04 7.97 1.29
CA VAL A 41 -2.42 7.70 2.68
C VAL A 41 -1.64 6.57 3.32
N TYR A 42 -0.94 5.75 2.53
CA TYR A 42 -0.19 4.62 3.08
C TYR A 42 0.99 4.28 2.18
N PHE A 43 2.12 3.98 2.81
CA PHE A 43 3.34 3.54 2.13
C PHE A 43 3.78 2.22 2.73
N GLY A 44 4.00 1.21 1.89
CA GLY A 44 4.37 -0.10 2.37
C GLY A 44 5.55 -0.69 1.64
N THR A 45 6.14 -1.71 2.26
CA THR A 45 7.32 -2.39 1.74
C THR A 45 7.16 -3.89 1.97
N THR A 46 7.65 -4.69 1.03
CA THR A 46 7.71 -6.12 1.20
C THR A 46 9.07 -6.65 0.73
N ASN A 47 9.67 -7.51 1.55
CA ASN A 47 10.94 -8.15 1.24
C ASN A 47 10.77 -9.52 0.57
N SER A 48 9.55 -10.04 0.53
CA SER A 48 9.30 -11.37 -0.01
C SER A 48 9.70 -11.43 -1.47
N ASN A 49 10.54 -12.40 -1.81
CA ASN A 49 10.99 -12.60 -3.17
C ASN A 49 10.71 -14.05 -3.56
N LYS A 50 9.48 -14.30 -4.01
CA LYS A 50 8.99 -15.61 -4.41
C LYS A 50 8.29 -15.46 -5.76
N GLU A 51 9.06 -15.13 -6.77
CA GLU A 51 8.56 -14.82 -8.11
C GLU A 51 7.47 -15.80 -8.56
N GLY A 52 6.36 -15.24 -9.04
CA GLY A 52 5.23 -16.02 -9.54
C GLY A 52 4.28 -16.55 -8.49
N LYS A 53 4.58 -16.37 -7.19
CA LYS A 53 3.72 -16.88 -6.13
C LYS A 53 2.74 -15.80 -5.68
N THR A 54 1.45 -16.14 -5.62
CA THR A 54 0.42 -15.17 -5.25
C THR A 54 0.25 -14.97 -3.75
N SER A 55 0.86 -15.83 -2.92
CA SER A 55 0.77 -15.71 -1.46
C SER A 55 1.91 -14.90 -0.87
N TYR A 56 2.69 -14.20 -1.69
CA TYR A 56 3.87 -13.47 -1.25
C TYR A 56 4.02 -12.16 -2.01
N GLY A 57 4.84 -11.26 -1.46
CA GLY A 57 5.28 -10.06 -2.15
C GLY A 57 4.20 -9.01 -2.32
N LEU A 58 4.41 -8.18 -3.33
CA LEU A 58 3.50 -7.07 -3.63
C LEU A 58 2.08 -7.54 -3.86
N TYR A 59 1.91 -8.63 -4.62
CA TYR A 59 0.58 -9.14 -4.92
C TYR A 59 -0.19 -9.45 -3.63
N ASP A 60 0.44 -10.19 -2.71
CA ASP A 60 -0.23 -10.58 -1.47
C ASP A 60 -0.64 -9.37 -0.63
N ARG A 61 0.27 -8.40 -0.51
CA ARG A 61 -0.01 -7.20 0.28
C ARG A 61 -1.15 -6.39 -0.31
N LEU A 62 -1.15 -6.21 -1.62
CA LEU A 62 -2.19 -5.44 -2.30
C LEU A 62 -3.51 -6.20 -2.36
N ARG A 63 -3.45 -7.52 -2.57
CA ARG A 63 -4.65 -8.36 -2.65
C ARG A 63 -5.45 -8.35 -1.35
N LYS A 64 -4.77 -8.36 -0.22
CA LYS A 64 -5.48 -8.34 1.08
C LYS A 64 -6.32 -7.08 1.22
N LYS A 65 -5.80 -5.96 0.77
CA LYS A 65 -6.53 -4.70 0.81
C LYS A 65 -7.63 -4.66 -0.24
N GLN A 66 -7.32 -5.15 -1.44
CA GLN A 66 -8.29 -5.20 -2.53
C GLN A 66 -9.53 -6.01 -2.14
N THR A 67 -9.33 -7.17 -1.54
CA THR A 67 -10.45 -8.04 -1.14
C THR A 67 -11.41 -7.32 -0.22
N ILE A 68 -10.89 -6.58 0.74
CA ILE A 68 -11.73 -5.85 1.68
C ILE A 68 -12.49 -4.73 0.98
N LEU A 69 -11.78 -3.93 0.18
CA LEU A 69 -12.38 -2.76 -0.46
C LEU A 69 -13.40 -3.16 -1.52
N VAL A 70 -13.20 -4.28 -2.20
CA VAL A 70 -14.12 -4.72 -3.25
C VAL A 70 -15.28 -5.53 -2.66
N SER A 71 -15.01 -6.43 -1.72
CA SER A 71 -16.02 -7.41 -1.27
C SER A 71 -16.68 -7.05 0.06
N HIS A 72 -16.06 -6.21 0.88
CA HIS A 72 -16.54 -5.94 2.23
C HIS A 72 -16.69 -4.46 2.56
N HIS A 73 -16.65 -3.59 1.55
CA HIS A 73 -16.64 -2.14 1.80
C HIS A 73 -17.86 -1.63 2.55
N ASN A 74 -19.00 -2.31 2.45
CA ASN A 74 -20.22 -1.88 3.14
C ASN A 74 -20.51 -2.73 4.39
N ASP A 75 -19.53 -3.45 4.90
CA ASP A 75 -19.70 -4.29 6.09
C ASP A 75 -18.64 -3.95 7.13
N PRO A 76 -18.86 -2.90 7.95
CA PRO A 76 -17.87 -2.46 8.94
C PRO A 76 -17.47 -3.54 9.93
N ASP A 77 -18.41 -4.38 10.34
CA ASP A 77 -18.12 -5.44 11.30
C ASP A 77 -17.16 -6.46 10.70
N LYS A 78 -17.35 -6.80 9.44
CA LYS A 78 -16.44 -7.71 8.75
C LYS A 78 -15.04 -7.11 8.65
N ILE A 79 -14.95 -5.82 8.28
CA ILE A 79 -13.67 -5.13 8.18
C ILE A 79 -12.95 -5.15 9.52
N ARG A 80 -13.66 -4.88 10.61
CA ARG A 80 -13.04 -4.88 11.95
C ARG A 80 -12.58 -6.25 12.39
N SER A 81 -13.18 -7.31 11.86
CA SER A 81 -12.77 -8.68 12.20
C SER A 81 -11.50 -9.13 11.48
N LEU A 82 -11.06 -8.40 10.45
CA LEU A 82 -9.89 -8.76 9.66
C LEU A 82 -8.64 -8.10 10.21
N LYS A 83 -7.48 -8.67 9.88
CA LYS A 83 -6.21 -8.21 10.44
C LYS A 83 -5.47 -7.22 9.54
N GLU A 84 -6.19 -6.43 8.77
CA GLU A 84 -5.58 -5.38 7.94
C GLU A 84 -5.65 -4.05 8.67
N ALA A 85 -4.61 -3.76 9.43
CA ALA A 85 -4.59 -2.57 10.29
C ALA A 85 -4.78 -1.27 9.51
N CYS A 86 -4.19 -1.18 8.34
CA CYS A 86 -4.32 -0.01 7.48
C CYS A 86 -5.80 0.27 7.16
N ILE A 87 -6.51 -0.77 6.74
CA ILE A 87 -7.92 -0.62 6.34
C ILE A 87 -8.80 -0.36 7.56
N ARG A 88 -8.54 -1.02 8.69
CA ARG A 88 -9.30 -0.76 9.91
C ARG A 88 -9.13 0.69 10.38
N LYS A 89 -7.91 1.20 10.28
CA LYS A 89 -7.66 2.59 10.65
C LYS A 89 -8.42 3.55 9.75
N ALA A 90 -8.46 3.26 8.45
CA ALA A 90 -9.22 4.08 7.51
C ALA A 90 -10.70 4.09 7.86
N LEU A 91 -11.25 2.90 8.20
CA LEU A 91 -12.65 2.80 8.62
C LEU A 91 -12.91 3.68 9.85
N ASP A 92 -12.02 3.58 10.84
CA ASP A 92 -12.17 4.33 12.09
C ASP A 92 -12.04 5.85 11.88
N MET A 93 -11.29 6.26 10.88
CA MET A 93 -11.14 7.67 10.53
C MET A 93 -12.29 8.21 9.68
N GLY A 94 -13.25 7.37 9.32
CA GLY A 94 -14.42 7.80 8.56
C GLY A 94 -14.23 7.81 7.05
N PHE A 95 -13.21 7.13 6.53
CA PHE A 95 -13.00 7.05 5.09
C PHE A 95 -14.14 6.24 4.44
N ASP A 96 -14.50 6.63 3.22
CA ASP A 96 -15.45 5.87 2.43
C ASP A 96 -14.74 4.63 1.88
N MET A 97 -15.18 3.46 2.31
CA MET A 97 -14.49 2.22 2.01
C MET A 97 -14.80 1.64 0.63
N HIS A 98 -15.62 2.32 -0.18
CA HIS A 98 -15.91 1.83 -1.51
C HIS A 98 -14.66 1.87 -2.38
N HIS A 99 -14.42 0.78 -3.13
CA HIS A 99 -13.16 0.61 -3.88
C HIS A 99 -12.93 1.72 -4.91
N SER A 100 -13.98 2.37 -5.40
CA SER A 100 -13.81 3.43 -6.41
C SER A 100 -13.02 4.64 -5.89
N ASN A 101 -12.93 4.80 -4.56
CA ASN A 101 -12.19 5.89 -3.95
C ASN A 101 -10.74 5.56 -3.68
N TRP A 102 -10.32 4.34 -3.93
CA TRP A 102 -9.01 3.84 -3.56
C TRP A 102 -8.22 3.42 -4.78
N SER A 103 -6.93 3.75 -4.77
CA SER A 103 -6.01 3.38 -5.84
C SER A 103 -4.64 3.10 -5.26
N TYR A 104 -3.75 2.60 -6.10
CA TYR A 104 -2.41 2.22 -5.65
C TYR A 104 -1.40 2.39 -6.77
N LYS A 105 -0.14 2.49 -6.36
CA LYS A 105 1.02 2.39 -7.24
C LYS A 105 1.98 1.39 -6.62
N PHE A 106 2.84 0.81 -7.42
CA PHE A 106 3.87 -0.08 -6.91
C PHE A 106 5.17 0.11 -7.67
N TRP A 107 6.26 -0.30 -7.03
CA TRP A 107 7.59 -0.31 -7.61
C TRP A 107 8.23 -1.65 -7.28
N LYS A 108 8.29 -2.54 -8.29
CA LYS A 108 8.95 -3.83 -8.14
C LYS A 108 10.47 -3.60 -8.16
N LEU A 109 11.15 -4.09 -7.13
CA LEU A 109 12.60 -3.92 -7.04
C LEU A 109 13.32 -5.11 -7.66
N PRO A 110 14.44 -4.87 -8.35
CA PRO A 110 15.34 -5.96 -8.71
C PRO A 110 15.88 -6.64 -7.46
N GLN A 111 16.24 -7.93 -7.60
CA GLN A 111 16.71 -8.70 -6.46
C GLN A 111 17.97 -8.15 -5.81
N ASP A 112 18.80 -7.48 -6.59
CA ASP A 112 20.09 -6.97 -6.12
C ASP A 112 20.01 -5.56 -5.55
N LEU A 113 18.83 -4.95 -5.52
CA LEU A 113 18.69 -3.61 -4.96
C LEU A 113 18.10 -3.68 -3.56
N PRO A 114 18.67 -2.91 -2.60
CA PRO A 114 18.09 -2.85 -1.27
C PRO A 114 16.75 -2.12 -1.30
N LEU A 115 15.86 -2.50 -0.42
CA LEU A 115 14.58 -1.83 -0.27
C LEU A 115 14.78 -0.44 0.31
N VAL A 116 13.89 0.47 -0.05
CA VAL A 116 13.84 1.79 0.57
C VAL A 116 13.55 1.62 2.06
N THR A 117 14.24 2.40 2.88
CA THR A 117 14.04 2.37 4.32
C THR A 117 12.66 2.94 4.64
N GLU A 118 11.72 2.05 4.92
CA GLU A 118 10.31 2.39 5.06
C GLU A 118 10.06 3.45 6.14
N ALA A 119 10.63 3.25 7.33
CA ALA A 119 10.37 4.17 8.43
C ALA A 119 10.82 5.60 8.11
N ARG A 120 11.95 5.72 7.43
CA ARG A 120 12.49 7.04 7.07
C ARG A 120 11.57 7.77 6.09
N VAL A 121 11.14 7.05 5.05
CA VAL A 121 10.26 7.65 4.04
C VAL A 121 8.93 8.05 4.66
N ILE A 122 8.37 7.18 5.48
CA ILE A 122 7.09 7.46 6.12
C ILE A 122 7.18 8.68 7.02
N ARG A 123 8.26 8.81 7.78
CA ARG A 123 8.44 9.98 8.65
C ARG A 123 8.40 11.27 7.84
N GLN A 124 9.14 11.31 6.75
CA GLN A 124 9.20 12.52 5.91
C GLN A 124 7.84 12.83 5.30
N LEU A 125 7.11 11.81 4.87
CA LEU A 125 5.79 12.00 4.28
C LEU A 125 4.76 12.44 5.32
N LYS A 126 4.83 11.91 6.53
CA LYS A 126 3.91 12.31 7.59
C LYS A 126 4.14 13.76 8.01
N GLU A 127 5.35 14.25 7.92
CA GLU A 127 5.65 15.65 8.24
C GLU A 127 4.94 16.64 7.32
N ILE A 128 4.60 16.20 6.12
CA ILE A 128 3.86 17.06 5.18
C ILE A 128 2.39 16.63 5.05
N GLY A 129 1.89 15.86 6.01
CA GLY A 129 0.48 15.50 6.07
C GLY A 129 0.05 14.28 5.29
N LEU A 130 0.99 13.50 4.77
CA LEU A 130 0.68 12.29 4.02
C LEU A 130 0.85 11.04 4.89
N CYS A 131 0.47 9.89 4.36
CA CYS A 131 0.62 8.59 5.02
C CYS A 131 -0.07 8.52 6.38
N VAL A 132 -1.26 9.09 6.46
CA VAL A 132 -2.02 9.13 7.73
C VAL A 132 -2.42 7.75 8.23
N LEU A 133 -2.46 6.75 7.37
CA LEU A 133 -2.80 5.39 7.75
C LEU A 133 -1.60 4.57 8.24
N ASN A 134 -0.39 5.07 8.06
CA ASN A 134 0.79 4.39 8.57
C ASN A 134 0.88 4.54 10.09
N SER A 135 1.39 3.49 10.73
CA SER A 135 1.57 3.48 12.17
C SER A 135 2.59 4.51 12.61
N ASP A 136 2.35 5.18 13.72
CA ASP A 136 3.29 6.13 14.29
C ASP A 136 4.58 5.46 14.74
N ARG A 137 4.57 4.15 14.98
CA ARG A 137 5.79 3.43 15.33
C ARG A 137 6.81 3.45 14.20
N CYS A 138 6.37 3.55 12.96
CA CYS A 138 7.27 3.67 11.83
C CYS A 138 7.96 5.03 11.81
N VAL A 139 7.37 6.02 12.44
CA VAL A 139 7.90 7.39 12.49
C VAL A 139 8.93 7.54 13.60
N SER A 140 8.74 6.86 14.70
CA SER A 140 9.55 7.05 15.91
C SER A 140 10.92 6.39 15.84
N ARG A 141 11.23 5.73 14.74
CA ARG A 141 12.52 5.08 14.57
C ARG A 141 13.48 5.85 13.64
#